data_ed5eaa659f30a4827261cc65222d0f04
#
_entry.id   ed5eaa659f30a4827261cc65222d0f04
#
_cell.length_a   1.000
_cell.length_b   1.000
_cell.length_c   1.000
_cell.angle_alpha   90.00
_cell.angle_beta   90.00
_cell.angle_gamma   90.00
#
_symmetry.space_group_name_H-M   'P 1'
#
loop_
_entity.id
_entity.type
_entity.pdbx_description
1 polymer ?
#
loop_
_entity_poly.entity_id
_entity_poly.type
_entity_poly.pdbx_seq_one_letter_code
_entity_poly.pdbx_strand_id
1 'polypeptide(L)'
;MAKNMVFEEAARQPLLNGVSKLARAVRSTLGPRGRNAVLDKGWGSPKITKDGVTVAEDIDLDDPNENLGAQLVKEAASKTNDVAGDGTTTATVLAEAIFREGLKMIAGGADPMALSRGIHKASEVVGEAIRSTSSAVDPKSKKEIQQIATIA
;
A
#
# COMPACT_ATOMS: atom_id res chain seq x y z
N MET A 1 -11.20 25.80 10.42
CA MET A 1 -11.75 24.55 10.98
C MET A 1 -10.99 24.19 12.25
N ALA A 2 -11.67 23.85 13.34
CA ALA A 2 -11.03 23.31 14.54
C ALA A 2 -10.42 21.92 14.22
N LYS A 3 -9.20 21.68 14.72
CA LYS A 3 -8.53 20.38 14.57
C LYS A 3 -8.88 19.51 15.77
N ASN A 4 -9.27 18.27 15.51
CA ASN A 4 -9.39 17.26 16.55
C ASN A 4 -8.00 16.64 16.80
N MET A 5 -7.62 16.57 18.07
CA MET A 5 -6.33 15.97 18.47
C MET A 5 -6.60 14.69 19.25
N VAL A 6 -5.99 13.59 18.82
CA VAL A 6 -6.09 12.27 19.43
C VAL A 6 -4.67 11.77 19.69
N PHE A 7 -4.43 11.09 20.81
CA PHE A 7 -3.10 10.69 21.28
C PHE A 7 -3.05 9.20 21.60
N GLU A 8 -1.84 8.66 21.61
CA GLU A 8 -1.53 7.31 22.07
C GLU A 8 -2.36 6.20 21.37
N GLU A 9 -2.92 5.28 22.14
CA GLU A 9 -3.66 4.15 21.63
C GLU A 9 -4.96 4.56 20.94
N ALA A 10 -5.62 5.61 21.44
CA ALA A 10 -6.82 6.18 20.82
C ALA A 10 -6.58 6.73 19.41
N ALA A 11 -5.34 7.11 19.09
CA ALA A 11 -4.93 7.50 17.75
C ALA A 11 -4.49 6.28 16.89
N ARG A 12 -3.73 5.35 17.50
CA ARG A 12 -3.12 4.23 16.77
C ARG A 12 -4.15 3.24 16.25
N GLN A 13 -5.15 2.89 17.04
CA GLN A 13 -6.14 1.87 16.68
C GLN A 13 -7.01 2.28 15.50
N PRO A 14 -7.59 3.49 15.42
CA PRO A 14 -8.31 3.95 14.23
C PRO A 14 -7.41 4.02 12.99
N LEU A 15 -6.17 4.50 13.13
CA LEU A 15 -5.22 4.51 12.02
C LEU A 15 -4.98 3.09 11.47
N LEU A 16 -4.74 2.11 12.34
CA LEU A 16 -4.57 0.71 11.93
C LEU A 16 -5.82 0.15 11.25
N ASN A 17 -6.99 0.47 11.77
CA ASN A 17 -8.26 0.06 11.17
C ASN A 17 -8.39 0.62 9.73
N GLY A 18 -8.09 1.89 9.53
CA GLY A 18 -8.13 2.54 8.23
C GLY A 18 -7.14 1.92 7.23
N VAL A 19 -5.88 1.74 7.66
CA VAL A 19 -4.85 1.03 6.89
C VAL A 19 -5.34 -0.36 6.47
N SER A 20 -5.88 -1.13 7.42
CA SER A 20 -6.33 -2.51 7.15
C SER A 20 -7.57 -2.58 6.26
N LYS A 21 -8.52 -1.64 6.40
CA LYS A 21 -9.71 -1.57 5.54
C LYS A 21 -9.30 -1.34 4.08
N LEU A 22 -8.45 -0.33 3.83
CA LEU A 22 -7.96 -0.04 2.49
C LEU A 22 -7.12 -1.18 1.92
N ALA A 23 -6.14 -1.68 2.68
CA ALA A 23 -5.29 -2.77 2.24
C ALA A 23 -6.07 -4.05 1.91
N ARG A 24 -7.13 -4.36 2.66
CA ARG A 24 -8.01 -5.51 2.37
C ARG A 24 -8.75 -5.35 1.04
N ALA A 25 -9.23 -4.15 0.72
CA ALA A 25 -9.89 -3.89 -0.55
C ALA A 25 -8.90 -4.05 -1.72
N VAL A 26 -7.75 -3.40 -1.64
CA VAL A 26 -6.70 -3.44 -2.68
C VAL A 26 -6.13 -4.86 -2.84
N ARG A 27 -5.88 -5.57 -1.74
CA ARG A 27 -5.37 -6.95 -1.76
C ARG A 27 -6.28 -7.91 -2.54
N SER A 28 -7.58 -7.65 -2.61
CA SER A 28 -8.52 -8.51 -3.34
C SER A 28 -8.22 -8.59 -4.85
N THR A 29 -7.48 -7.62 -5.38
CA THR A 29 -7.07 -7.56 -6.80
C THR A 29 -5.73 -8.24 -7.09
N LEU A 30 -4.98 -8.67 -6.05
CA LEU A 30 -3.61 -9.15 -6.17
C LEU A 30 -3.50 -10.55 -6.80
N GLY A 31 -2.58 -10.67 -7.75
CA GLY A 31 -2.09 -11.92 -8.29
C GLY A 31 -3.06 -12.67 -9.19
N PRO A 32 -2.75 -13.93 -9.56
CA PRO A 32 -3.51 -14.70 -10.56
C PRO A 32 -4.94 -15.05 -10.13
N ARG A 33 -5.22 -15.01 -8.83
CA ARG A 33 -6.57 -15.18 -8.26
C ARG A 33 -7.23 -13.84 -7.91
N GLY A 34 -6.60 -12.73 -8.25
CA GLY A 34 -7.13 -11.39 -8.04
C GLY A 34 -8.47 -11.20 -8.73
N ARG A 35 -9.38 -10.51 -8.04
CA ARG A 35 -10.74 -10.21 -8.53
C ARG A 35 -10.81 -8.76 -8.97
N ASN A 36 -11.73 -8.48 -9.87
CA ASN A 36 -12.05 -7.10 -10.20
C ASN A 36 -12.76 -6.45 -9.00
N ALA A 37 -12.36 -5.22 -8.68
CA ALA A 37 -13.11 -4.35 -7.80
C ALA A 37 -14.20 -3.63 -8.62
N VAL A 38 -15.36 -3.46 -8.03
CA VAL A 38 -16.46 -2.66 -8.57
C VAL A 38 -16.59 -1.42 -7.70
N LEU A 39 -16.31 -0.27 -8.28
CA LEU A 39 -16.31 1.01 -7.60
C LEU A 39 -17.61 1.75 -7.95
N ASP A 40 -18.38 2.10 -6.92
CA ASP A 40 -19.59 2.92 -7.06
C ASP A 40 -19.19 4.39 -7.07
N LYS A 41 -19.50 5.08 -8.16
CA LYS A 41 -19.20 6.51 -8.31
C LYS A 41 -20.29 7.45 -7.77
N GLY A 42 -21.33 6.89 -7.15
CA GLY A 42 -22.48 7.64 -6.66
C GLY A 42 -23.40 8.17 -7.76
N TRP A 43 -22.90 8.33 -8.98
CA TRP A 43 -23.66 8.68 -10.18
C TRP A 43 -22.98 8.10 -11.42
N GLY A 44 -23.77 7.73 -12.40
CA GLY A 44 -23.28 7.07 -13.61
C GLY A 44 -23.06 5.56 -13.47
N SER A 45 -22.28 4.99 -14.38
CA SER A 45 -21.97 3.55 -14.35
C SER A 45 -20.85 3.23 -13.38
N PRO A 46 -20.92 2.10 -12.64
CA PRO A 46 -19.84 1.68 -11.77
C PRO A 46 -18.55 1.40 -12.58
N LYS A 47 -17.40 1.74 -11.99
CA LYS A 47 -16.10 1.44 -12.60
C LYS A 47 -15.62 0.06 -12.16
N ILE A 48 -15.24 -0.79 -13.11
CA ILE A 48 -14.66 -2.11 -12.84
C ILE A 48 -13.16 -2.04 -13.12
N THR A 49 -12.33 -2.42 -12.15
CA THR A 49 -10.87 -2.35 -12.27
C THR A 49 -10.18 -3.43 -11.45
N LYS A 50 -8.96 -3.81 -11.86
CA LYS A 50 -8.00 -4.60 -11.06
C LYS A 50 -6.84 -3.75 -10.55
N ASP A 51 -6.71 -2.53 -11.03
CA ASP A 51 -5.61 -1.66 -10.68
C ASP A 51 -5.69 -1.22 -9.21
N GLY A 52 -4.63 -1.53 -8.45
CA GLY A 52 -4.58 -1.28 -7.03
C GLY A 52 -4.58 0.20 -6.66
N VAL A 53 -3.92 1.05 -7.46
CA VAL A 53 -3.92 2.50 -7.19
C VAL A 53 -5.30 3.09 -7.43
N THR A 54 -5.97 2.74 -8.52
CA THR A 54 -7.34 3.18 -8.81
C THR A 54 -8.31 2.77 -7.69
N VAL A 55 -8.18 1.54 -7.18
CA VAL A 55 -9.02 1.08 -6.05
C VAL A 55 -8.69 1.86 -4.78
N ALA A 56 -7.40 2.09 -4.50
CA ALA A 56 -6.99 2.83 -3.31
C ALA A 56 -7.50 4.28 -3.33
N GLU A 57 -7.36 4.98 -4.46
CA GLU A 57 -7.77 6.38 -4.62
C GLU A 57 -9.26 6.60 -4.40
N ASP A 58 -10.09 5.63 -4.78
CA ASP A 58 -11.55 5.72 -4.71
C ASP A 58 -12.13 5.44 -3.31
N ILE A 59 -11.31 4.91 -2.38
CA ILE A 59 -11.78 4.57 -1.03
C ILE A 59 -11.64 5.77 -0.11
N ASP A 60 -12.76 6.26 0.40
CA ASP A 60 -12.84 7.17 1.52
C ASP A 60 -13.64 6.54 2.65
N LEU A 61 -13.23 6.78 3.89
CA LEU A 61 -13.86 6.21 5.09
C LEU A 61 -14.59 7.30 5.85
N ASP A 62 -15.76 6.96 6.39
CA ASP A 62 -16.62 7.89 7.13
C ASP A 62 -15.96 8.41 8.42
N ASP A 63 -15.22 7.56 9.13
CA ASP A 63 -14.47 7.98 10.32
C ASP A 63 -13.21 8.76 9.91
N PRO A 64 -13.06 10.03 10.32
CA PRO A 64 -11.90 10.85 9.94
C PRO A 64 -10.54 10.29 10.38
N ASN A 65 -10.48 9.61 11.53
CA ASN A 65 -9.23 9.05 12.04
C ASN A 65 -8.86 7.77 11.28
N GLU A 66 -9.84 6.94 10.94
CA GLU A 66 -9.62 5.79 10.05
C GLU A 66 -9.24 6.26 8.66
N ASN A 67 -9.89 7.31 8.14
CA ASN A 67 -9.59 7.85 6.82
C ASN A 67 -8.15 8.38 6.73
N LEU A 68 -7.60 8.96 7.80
CA LEU A 68 -6.18 9.31 7.85
C LEU A 68 -5.27 8.08 7.68
N GLY A 69 -5.60 6.96 8.30
CA GLY A 69 -4.88 5.70 8.11
C GLY A 69 -4.95 5.21 6.65
N ALA A 70 -6.12 5.28 6.03
CA ALA A 70 -6.29 4.96 4.62
C ALA A 70 -5.44 5.87 3.73
N GLN A 71 -5.43 7.19 3.98
CA GLN A 71 -4.65 8.15 3.20
C GLN A 71 -3.14 7.88 3.24
N LEU A 72 -2.58 7.47 4.39
CA LEU A 72 -1.17 7.09 4.50
C LEU A 72 -0.79 5.95 3.54
N VAL A 73 -1.67 4.97 3.38
CA VAL A 73 -1.43 3.84 2.47
C VAL A 73 -1.71 4.23 1.02
N LYS A 74 -2.69 5.10 0.75
CA LYS A 74 -2.89 5.70 -0.58
C LYS A 74 -1.61 6.37 -1.07
N GLU A 75 -0.95 7.15 -0.21
CA GLU A 75 0.31 7.81 -0.57
C GLU A 75 1.41 6.82 -0.96
N ALA A 76 1.53 5.69 -0.25
CA ALA A 76 2.48 4.65 -0.61
C ALA A 76 2.18 4.04 -1.99
N ALA A 77 0.92 3.79 -2.31
CA ALA A 77 0.50 3.29 -3.61
C ALA A 77 0.78 4.30 -4.73
N SER A 78 0.41 5.57 -4.54
CA SER A 78 0.61 6.65 -5.52
C SER A 78 2.10 6.88 -5.80
N LYS A 79 2.95 6.96 -4.76
CA LYS A 79 4.40 7.09 -4.94
C LYS A 79 5.01 5.90 -5.70
N THR A 80 4.51 4.69 -5.47
CA THR A 80 4.96 3.52 -6.22
C THR A 80 4.56 3.63 -7.69
N ASN A 81 3.35 4.07 -7.97
CA ASN A 81 2.86 4.31 -9.33
C ASN A 81 3.70 5.36 -10.07
N ASP A 82 4.04 6.45 -9.41
CA ASP A 82 4.83 7.54 -10.00
C ASP A 82 6.25 7.10 -10.40
N VAL A 83 6.84 6.18 -9.64
CA VAL A 83 8.22 5.72 -9.85
C VAL A 83 8.31 4.52 -10.78
N ALA A 84 7.40 3.54 -10.63
CA ALA A 84 7.49 2.25 -11.32
C ALA A 84 6.32 1.97 -12.26
N GLY A 85 5.16 2.61 -12.06
CA GLY A 85 3.95 2.34 -12.83
C GLY A 85 3.31 0.97 -12.57
N ASP A 86 3.90 0.16 -11.69
CA ASP A 86 3.44 -1.19 -11.30
C ASP A 86 3.81 -1.49 -9.85
N GLY A 87 3.22 -2.55 -9.28
CA GLY A 87 3.50 -2.99 -7.91
C GLY A 87 2.73 -2.21 -6.84
N THR A 88 1.76 -1.39 -7.18
CA THR A 88 0.98 -0.56 -6.26
C THR A 88 0.22 -1.39 -5.22
N THR A 89 -0.37 -2.51 -5.64
CA THR A 89 -1.03 -3.46 -4.73
C THR A 89 -0.04 -4.10 -3.76
N THR A 90 1.14 -4.49 -4.25
CA THR A 90 2.21 -5.06 -3.42
C THR A 90 2.71 -4.04 -2.40
N ALA A 91 2.94 -2.79 -2.81
CA ALA A 91 3.34 -1.71 -1.92
C ALA A 91 2.31 -1.47 -0.81
N THR A 92 1.02 -1.46 -1.15
CA THR A 92 -0.09 -1.34 -0.19
C THR A 92 -0.08 -2.45 0.84
N VAL A 93 0.08 -3.70 0.41
CA VAL A 93 0.10 -4.87 1.31
C VAL A 93 1.34 -4.87 2.21
N LEU A 94 2.50 -4.47 1.68
CA LEU A 94 3.73 -4.34 2.47
C LEU A 94 3.63 -3.20 3.48
N ALA A 95 3.08 -2.05 3.09
CA ALA A 95 2.87 -0.92 4.01
C ALA A 95 1.95 -1.32 5.18
N GLU A 96 0.84 -2.02 4.91
CA GLU A 96 -0.03 -2.55 5.98
C GLU A 96 0.73 -3.51 6.90
N ALA A 97 1.49 -4.45 6.35
CA ALA A 97 2.21 -5.45 7.12
C ALA A 97 3.27 -4.80 8.02
N ILE A 98 4.07 -3.88 7.49
CA ILE A 98 5.12 -3.15 8.23
C ILE A 98 4.47 -2.30 9.34
N PHE A 99 3.40 -1.58 9.03
CA PHE A 99 2.71 -0.75 10.00
C PHE A 99 2.12 -1.58 11.15
N ARG A 100 1.43 -2.66 10.85
CA ARG A 100 0.82 -3.55 11.83
C ARG A 100 1.86 -4.21 12.74
N GLU A 101 2.94 -4.76 12.19
CA GLU A 101 4.00 -5.36 12.99
C GLU A 101 4.76 -4.31 13.81
N GLY A 102 4.99 -3.12 13.24
CA GLY A 102 5.58 -1.98 13.95
C GLY A 102 4.76 -1.57 15.17
N LEU A 103 3.43 -1.46 15.05
CA LEU A 103 2.56 -1.16 16.18
C LEU A 103 2.60 -2.23 17.27
N LYS A 104 2.68 -3.52 16.91
CA LYS A 104 2.84 -4.60 17.90
C LYS A 104 4.15 -4.46 18.68
N MET A 105 5.24 -4.11 17.99
CA MET A 105 6.52 -3.90 18.65
C MET A 105 6.48 -2.71 19.62
N ILE A 106 5.84 -1.62 19.23
CA ILE A 106 5.65 -0.44 20.08
C ILE A 106 4.78 -0.78 21.31
N ALA A 107 3.69 -1.52 21.10
CA ALA A 107 2.85 -2.00 22.19
C ALA A 107 3.61 -2.93 23.16
N GLY A 108 4.59 -3.67 22.66
CA GLY A 108 5.52 -4.48 23.45
C GLY A 108 6.64 -3.69 24.13
N GLY A 109 6.65 -2.35 24.04
CA GLY A 109 7.62 -1.48 24.71
C GLY A 109 8.87 -1.13 23.87
N ALA A 110 8.88 -1.45 22.56
CA ALA A 110 9.99 -1.04 21.70
C ALA A 110 10.01 0.49 21.51
N ASP A 111 11.23 1.08 21.51
CA ASP A 111 11.41 2.49 21.21
C ASP A 111 11.04 2.80 19.75
N PRO A 112 10.05 3.69 19.48
CA PRO A 112 9.62 4.02 18.12
C PRO A 112 10.73 4.56 17.23
N MET A 113 11.66 5.32 17.79
CA MET A 113 12.77 5.90 17.01
C MET A 113 13.80 4.84 16.63
N ALA A 114 14.09 3.89 17.51
CA ALA A 114 14.95 2.75 17.21
C ALA A 114 14.30 1.85 16.13
N LEU A 115 13.01 1.59 16.25
CA LEU A 115 12.24 0.83 15.26
C LEU A 115 12.29 1.51 13.89
N SER A 116 12.05 2.82 13.82
CA SER A 116 12.12 3.58 12.57
C SER A 116 13.50 3.46 11.90
N ARG A 117 14.58 3.64 12.68
CA ARG A 117 15.95 3.46 12.17
C ARG A 117 16.19 2.03 11.64
N GLY A 118 15.64 1.03 12.35
CA GLY A 118 15.72 -0.37 11.93
C GLY A 118 15.00 -0.63 10.61
N ILE A 119 13.80 -0.07 10.41
CA ILE A 119 13.02 -0.18 9.18
C ILE A 119 13.77 0.45 8.00
N HIS A 120 14.33 1.66 8.17
CA HIS A 120 15.13 2.32 7.13
C HIS A 120 16.34 1.47 6.73
N LYS A 121 17.12 0.99 7.69
CA LYS A 121 18.28 0.14 7.42
C LYS A 121 17.88 -1.18 6.72
N ALA A 122 16.80 -1.79 7.14
CA ALA A 122 16.28 -3.00 6.50
C ALA A 122 15.84 -2.73 5.05
N SER A 123 15.19 -1.59 4.80
CA SER A 123 14.79 -1.18 3.45
C SER A 123 15.98 -1.02 2.51
N GLU A 124 17.08 -0.41 2.96
CA GLU A 124 18.32 -0.28 2.18
C GLU A 124 18.90 -1.65 1.82
N VAL A 125 19.08 -2.53 2.80
CA VAL A 125 19.65 -3.87 2.59
C VAL A 125 18.79 -4.72 1.67
N VAL A 126 17.47 -4.71 1.88
CA VAL A 126 16.52 -5.43 1.01
C VAL A 126 16.53 -4.87 -0.41
N GLY A 127 16.59 -3.53 -0.56
CA GLY A 127 16.67 -2.87 -1.86
C GLY A 127 17.93 -3.28 -2.63
N GLU A 128 19.09 -3.37 -1.97
CA GLU A 128 20.34 -3.85 -2.58
C GLU A 128 20.24 -5.33 -2.98
N ALA A 129 19.69 -6.18 -2.12
CA ALA A 129 19.48 -7.58 -2.42
C ALA A 129 18.55 -7.79 -3.63
N ILE A 130 17.46 -7.03 -3.72
CA ILE A 130 16.55 -7.09 -4.87
C ILE A 130 17.28 -6.65 -6.15
N ARG A 131 18.05 -5.56 -6.11
CA ARG A 131 18.84 -5.10 -7.27
C ARG A 131 19.84 -6.15 -7.73
N SER A 132 20.50 -6.85 -6.81
CA SER A 132 21.48 -7.89 -7.15
C SER A 132 20.84 -9.13 -7.81
N THR A 133 19.56 -9.38 -7.57
CA THR A 133 18.80 -10.49 -8.17
C THR A 133 18.02 -10.10 -9.41
N SER A 134 17.93 -8.81 -9.71
CA SER A 134 17.18 -8.31 -10.88
C SER A 134 17.93 -8.61 -12.18
N SER A 135 17.18 -8.87 -13.24
CA SER A 135 17.70 -9.01 -14.61
C SER A 135 17.25 -7.82 -15.45
N ALA A 136 18.19 -7.28 -16.22
CA ALA A 136 17.85 -6.22 -17.17
C ALA A 136 16.99 -6.79 -18.31
N VAL A 137 16.00 -6.02 -18.74
CA VAL A 137 15.13 -6.37 -19.87
C VAL A 137 15.64 -5.64 -21.12
N ASP A 138 15.76 -6.37 -22.22
CA ASP A 138 16.04 -5.75 -23.52
C ASP A 138 14.74 -5.13 -24.10
N PRO A 139 14.67 -3.78 -24.20
CA PRO A 139 13.50 -3.10 -24.74
C PRO A 139 13.23 -3.41 -26.23
N LYS A 140 14.16 -4.07 -26.92
CA LYS A 140 13.98 -4.55 -28.30
C LYS A 140 13.47 -5.98 -28.39
N SER A 141 13.54 -6.73 -27.29
CA SER A 141 13.07 -8.12 -27.21
C SER A 141 11.55 -8.19 -27.04
N LYS A 142 10.82 -8.43 -28.13
CA LYS A 142 9.36 -8.59 -28.08
C LYS A 142 8.92 -9.68 -27.09
N LYS A 143 9.71 -10.74 -26.93
CA LYS A 143 9.42 -11.86 -26.03
C LYS A 143 9.49 -11.41 -24.56
N GLU A 144 10.53 -10.67 -24.19
CA GLU A 144 10.70 -10.18 -22.82
C GLU A 144 9.62 -9.15 -22.45
N ILE A 145 9.33 -8.21 -23.38
CA ILE A 145 8.23 -7.25 -23.22
C ILE A 145 6.89 -7.97 -23.04
N GLN A 146 6.63 -9.02 -23.85
CA GLN A 146 5.41 -9.82 -23.69
C GLN A 146 5.33 -10.52 -22.34
N GLN A 147 6.46 -11.03 -21.82
CA GLN A 147 6.51 -11.67 -20.49
C GLN A 147 6.18 -10.66 -19.38
N ILE A 148 6.74 -9.46 -19.44
CA ILE A 148 6.43 -8.39 -18.48
C ILE A 148 4.95 -8.00 -18.55
N ALA A 149 4.44 -7.74 -19.75
CA ALA A 149 3.03 -7.39 -19.96
C ALA A 149 2.04 -8.50 -19.55
N THR A 150 2.51 -9.74 -19.46
CA THR A 150 1.69 -10.86 -18.98
C THR A 150 1.62 -10.91 -17.45
N ILE A 151 2.65 -10.39 -16.77
CA ILE A 151 2.72 -10.35 -15.30
C ILE A 151 2.01 -9.11 -14.74
N ALA A 152 2.19 -7.97 -15.40
CA ALA A 152 1.51 -6.72 -15.07
C ALA A 152 0.00 -6.79 -15.39
#